data_041fb8600ec07f2a5728bce493deea2f
#
_entry.id   041fb8600ec07f2a5728bce493deea2f
#
_cell.length_a   1.000
_cell.length_b   1.000
_cell.length_c   1.000
_cell.angle_alpha   90.00
_cell.angle_beta   90.00
_cell.angle_gamma   90.00
#
_symmetry.space_group_name_H-M   'P 1'
#
loop_
_entity.id
_entity.type
_entity.pdbx_description
1 polymer ?
#
loop_
_entity_poly.entity_id
_entity_poly.type
_entity_poly.pdbx_seq_one_letter_code
_entity_poly.pdbx_strand_id
1 'polypeptide(L)'
;PPDYSSAASDVYKRQVRFRPSFFPFTEPSAEVDIGYKKLSDGTLDIGQGDSWLEVLGSGMVHPKVLEGVGIDPSKYQGFAFGMGLERLTMLKYNIPDLRPFYDSDLRWLKHYGFLGINEINLHSGLNGVFS
;
A
#
# COMPACT_ATOMS: atom_id res chain seq x y z
N PRO A 1 -9.50 -8.22 31.52
CA PRO A 1 -9.86 -7.53 30.29
C PRO A 1 -8.67 -7.59 29.34
N PRO A 2 -8.89 -7.79 28.04
CA PRO A 2 -7.80 -7.77 27.08
C PRO A 2 -7.13 -6.40 27.13
N ASP A 3 -5.81 -6.41 27.15
CA ASP A 3 -5.01 -5.20 27.21
C ASP A 3 -5.02 -4.51 25.85
N TYR A 4 -6.00 -3.63 25.64
CA TYR A 4 -6.12 -2.81 24.44
C TYR A 4 -4.99 -1.77 24.32
N SER A 5 -4.20 -1.56 25.37
CA SER A 5 -3.10 -0.59 25.37
C SER A 5 -1.93 -1.08 24.52
N SER A 6 -1.65 -2.38 24.47
CA SER A 6 -0.58 -2.93 23.64
C SER A 6 -0.91 -2.87 22.16
N ALA A 7 -2.14 -3.21 21.75
CA ALA A 7 -2.58 -3.12 20.37
C ALA A 7 -2.61 -1.67 19.86
N ALA A 8 -3.07 -0.72 20.67
CA ALA A 8 -3.03 0.70 20.35
C ALA A 8 -1.58 1.22 20.24
N SER A 9 -0.67 0.77 21.10
CA SER A 9 0.74 1.19 21.05
C SER A 9 1.45 0.66 19.79
N ASP A 10 1.08 -0.51 19.27
CA ASP A 10 1.65 -1.05 18.04
C ASP A 10 1.17 -0.29 16.78
N VAL A 11 -0.06 0.20 16.78
CA VAL A 11 -0.56 1.06 15.70
C VAL A 11 0.17 2.41 15.67
N TYR A 12 0.48 2.98 16.83
CA TYR A 12 1.20 4.26 16.94
C TYR A 12 2.71 4.16 16.67
N LYS A 13 3.29 2.97 16.64
CA LYS A 13 4.73 2.78 16.38
C LYS A 13 5.11 2.74 14.90
N ARG A 14 4.14 2.73 13.99
CA ARG A 14 4.42 2.70 12.56
C ARG A 14 4.85 4.08 12.08
N GLN A 15 6.04 4.16 11.52
CA GLN A 15 6.58 5.40 10.95
C GLN A 15 5.97 5.63 9.57
N VAL A 16 5.20 6.69 9.47
CA VAL A 16 4.62 7.18 8.21
C VAL A 16 5.10 8.62 8.01
N ARG A 17 5.52 8.94 6.81
CA ARG A 17 5.84 10.32 6.45
C ARG A 17 5.10 10.73 5.19
N PHE A 18 4.74 12.00 5.13
CA PHE A 18 4.24 12.66 3.94
C PHE A 18 5.39 13.45 3.32
N ARG A 19 5.58 13.28 2.03
CA ARG A 19 6.62 13.96 1.26
C ARG A 19 5.97 14.72 0.12
N PRO A 20 6.23 16.05 -0.04
CA PRO A 20 5.76 16.79 -1.20
C PRO A 20 6.21 16.11 -2.50
N SER A 21 5.31 16.04 -3.46
CA SER A 21 5.58 15.43 -4.76
C SER A 21 4.89 16.21 -5.87
N PHE A 22 5.12 15.82 -7.11
CA PHE A 22 4.49 16.40 -8.27
C PHE A 22 3.77 15.32 -9.08
N PHE A 23 2.47 15.58 -9.33
CA PHE A 23 1.68 14.83 -10.31
C PHE A 23 0.97 15.81 -11.21
N PRO A 24 0.85 15.55 -12.53
CA PRO A 24 0.27 16.51 -13.48
C PRO A 24 -1.23 16.78 -13.28
N PHE A 25 -1.92 15.92 -12.53
CA PHE A 25 -3.36 15.97 -12.31
C PHE A 25 -3.76 16.38 -10.89
N THR A 26 -2.80 16.64 -10.01
CA THR A 26 -3.03 17.08 -8.62
C THR A 26 -2.08 18.21 -8.22
N GLU A 27 -2.59 19.18 -7.43
CA GLU A 27 -1.82 20.28 -6.85
C GLU A 27 -2.57 20.84 -5.62
N PRO A 28 -1.99 20.83 -4.41
CA PRO A 28 -0.72 20.21 -4.03
C PRO A 28 -0.78 18.68 -4.08
N SER A 29 0.41 18.07 -4.25
CA SER A 29 0.55 16.61 -4.29
C SER A 29 1.51 16.13 -3.19
N ALA A 30 1.26 14.93 -2.69
CA ALA A 30 2.09 14.29 -1.68
C ALA A 30 2.21 12.79 -1.93
N GLU A 31 3.38 12.26 -1.64
CA GLU A 31 3.63 10.83 -1.51
C GLU A 31 3.63 10.44 -0.04
N VAL A 32 3.14 9.23 0.23
CA VAL A 32 3.13 8.65 1.57
C VAL A 32 4.08 7.46 1.60
N ASP A 33 5.06 7.55 2.47
CA ASP A 33 6.07 6.52 2.67
C ASP A 33 5.85 5.85 4.03
N ILE A 34 6.13 4.55 4.12
CA ILE A 34 6.18 3.77 5.36
C ILE A 34 7.63 3.39 5.65
N GLY A 35 8.05 3.57 6.90
CA GLY A 35 9.35 3.13 7.38
C GLY A 35 9.45 1.61 7.38
N TYR A 36 10.62 1.06 7.01
CA TYR A 36 10.90 -0.36 7.11
C TYR A 36 12.36 -0.63 7.41
N LYS A 37 12.63 -1.82 7.93
CA LYS A 37 13.97 -2.36 8.12
C LYS A 37 14.06 -3.73 7.46
N LYS A 38 15.14 -3.96 6.73
CA LYS A 38 15.43 -5.30 6.19
C LYS A 38 16.18 -6.10 7.25
N LEU A 39 15.64 -7.25 7.61
CA LEU A 39 16.24 -8.19 8.55
C LEU A 39 17.33 -9.05 7.89
N SER A 40 18.14 -9.72 8.70
CA SER A 40 19.25 -10.56 8.23
C SER A 40 18.80 -11.78 7.41
N ASP A 41 17.58 -12.25 7.63
CA ASP A 41 16.94 -13.34 6.86
C ASP A 41 16.33 -12.86 5.53
N GLY A 42 16.42 -11.56 5.24
CA GLY A 42 15.86 -10.93 4.04
C GLY A 42 14.43 -10.47 4.15
N THR A 43 13.73 -10.74 5.26
CA THR A 43 12.37 -10.26 5.51
C THR A 43 12.35 -8.77 5.82
N LEU A 44 11.17 -8.15 5.67
CA LEU A 44 10.96 -6.74 5.94
C LEU A 44 10.20 -6.57 7.27
N ASP A 45 10.78 -5.83 8.20
CA ASP A 45 10.08 -5.34 9.37
C ASP A 45 9.45 -3.98 9.04
N ILE A 46 8.12 -3.96 8.97
CA ILE A 46 7.33 -2.83 8.45
C ILE A 46 6.81 -1.97 9.58
N GLY A 47 6.97 -0.66 9.41
CA GLY A 47 6.50 0.36 10.32
C GLY A 47 7.58 0.99 11.15
N GLN A 48 8.79 0.44 11.18
CA GLN A 48 9.94 1.01 11.87
C GLN A 48 11.22 0.75 11.07
N GLY A 49 12.13 1.71 11.02
CA GLY A 49 13.45 1.55 10.41
C GLY A 49 13.93 2.80 9.67
N ASP A 50 15.13 2.70 9.16
CA ASP A 50 15.82 3.82 8.50
C ASP A 50 15.56 3.88 6.98
N SER A 51 14.90 2.87 6.44
CA SER A 51 14.50 2.81 5.03
C SER A 51 13.04 3.18 4.85
N TRP A 52 12.70 3.68 3.67
CA TRP A 52 11.35 4.17 3.37
C TRP A 52 10.83 3.52 2.11
N LEU A 53 9.59 3.04 2.18
CA LEU A 53 8.85 2.50 1.03
C LEU A 53 7.67 3.41 0.73
N GLU A 54 7.66 3.98 -0.47
CA GLU A 54 6.50 4.69 -0.98
C GLU A 54 5.34 3.70 -1.18
N VAL A 55 4.17 4.03 -0.63
CA VAL A 55 2.99 3.16 -0.70
C VAL A 55 1.84 3.78 -1.49
N LEU A 56 1.73 5.11 -1.49
CA LEU A 56 0.69 5.80 -2.24
C LEU A 56 1.10 7.21 -2.62
N GLY A 57 0.52 7.70 -3.70
CA GLY A 57 0.48 9.12 -4.06
C GLY A 57 -0.91 9.70 -3.84
N SER A 58 -1.00 10.96 -3.45
CA SER A 58 -2.26 11.65 -3.22
C SER A 58 -2.15 13.14 -3.51
N GLY A 59 -3.29 13.82 -3.64
CA GLY A 59 -3.32 15.27 -3.79
C GLY A 59 -4.70 15.83 -4.05
N MET A 60 -4.76 17.15 -4.08
CA MET A 60 -5.97 17.85 -4.51
C MET A 60 -6.04 17.82 -6.04
N VAL A 61 -7.19 17.48 -6.58
CA VAL A 61 -7.39 17.43 -8.03
C VAL A 61 -7.21 18.81 -8.63
N HIS A 62 -6.38 18.90 -9.66
CA HIS A 62 -6.10 20.17 -10.32
C HIS A 62 -7.38 20.75 -10.94
N PRO A 63 -7.66 22.06 -10.82
CA PRO A 63 -8.89 22.69 -11.33
C PRO A 63 -9.19 22.36 -12.80
N LYS A 64 -8.17 22.33 -13.66
CA LYS A 64 -8.33 21.97 -15.08
C LYS A 64 -8.87 20.56 -15.33
N VAL A 65 -8.60 19.62 -14.39
CA VAL A 65 -9.16 18.26 -14.48
C VAL A 65 -10.66 18.30 -14.17
N LEU A 66 -11.07 19.08 -13.17
CA LEU A 66 -12.49 19.27 -12.84
C LEU A 66 -13.24 19.93 -14.01
N GLU A 67 -12.68 20.99 -14.59
CA GLU A 67 -13.24 21.64 -15.78
C GLU A 67 -13.40 20.66 -16.93
N GLY A 68 -12.39 19.81 -17.19
CA GLY A 68 -12.41 18.82 -18.26
C GLY A 68 -13.53 17.78 -18.14
N VAL A 69 -14.06 17.56 -16.95
CA VAL A 69 -15.21 16.67 -16.69
C VAL A 69 -16.51 17.44 -16.40
N GLY A 70 -16.54 18.76 -16.64
CA GLY A 70 -17.73 19.59 -16.49
C GLY A 70 -18.08 19.95 -15.03
N ILE A 71 -17.12 19.83 -14.11
CA ILE A 71 -17.29 20.24 -12.71
C ILE A 71 -16.73 21.64 -12.51
N ASP A 72 -17.52 22.53 -11.92
CA ASP A 72 -17.13 23.90 -11.63
C ASP A 72 -16.12 23.96 -10.46
N PRO A 73 -14.84 24.29 -10.70
CA PRO A 73 -13.81 24.28 -9.66
C PRO A 73 -13.97 25.43 -8.65
N SER A 74 -14.82 26.41 -8.93
CA SER A 74 -15.14 27.47 -7.96
C SER A 74 -16.09 26.99 -6.86
N LYS A 75 -16.85 25.92 -7.12
CA LYS A 75 -17.84 25.35 -6.20
C LYS A 75 -17.38 24.04 -5.57
N TYR A 76 -16.52 23.31 -6.26
CA TYR A 76 -16.12 21.97 -5.87
C TYR A 76 -14.60 21.82 -5.86
N GLN A 77 -14.14 21.04 -4.90
CA GLN A 77 -12.75 20.57 -4.84
C GLN A 77 -12.75 19.04 -4.92
N GLY A 78 -11.72 18.48 -5.53
CA GLY A 78 -11.53 17.06 -5.61
C GLY A 78 -10.28 16.64 -4.82
N PHE A 79 -10.31 15.43 -4.28
CA PHE A 79 -9.17 14.76 -3.71
C PHE A 79 -8.96 13.43 -4.42
N ALA A 80 -7.72 13.11 -4.75
CA ALA A 80 -7.36 11.84 -5.38
C ALA A 80 -6.22 11.16 -4.63
N PHE A 81 -6.23 9.84 -4.62
CA PHE A 81 -5.11 9.03 -4.18
C PHE A 81 -5.00 7.77 -5.04
N GLY A 82 -3.79 7.25 -5.17
CA GLY A 82 -3.50 6.02 -5.88
C GLY A 82 -2.49 5.17 -5.12
N MET A 83 -2.74 3.86 -5.05
CA MET A 83 -1.84 2.89 -4.41
C MET A 83 -1.47 1.80 -5.41
N GLY A 84 -0.17 1.43 -5.46
CA GLY A 84 0.27 0.26 -6.22
C GLY A 84 -0.12 -1.03 -5.52
N LEU A 85 -0.87 -1.91 -6.21
CA LEU A 85 -1.26 -3.21 -5.66
C LEU A 85 -0.04 -4.05 -5.30
N GLU A 86 1.01 -4.00 -6.10
CA GLU A 86 2.26 -4.72 -5.88
C GLU A 86 2.93 -4.28 -4.59
N ARG A 87 2.93 -2.98 -4.29
CA ARG A 87 3.50 -2.45 -3.06
C ARG A 87 2.74 -2.89 -1.82
N LEU A 88 1.41 -2.88 -1.88
CA LEU A 88 0.57 -3.42 -0.82
C LEU A 88 0.77 -4.92 -0.62
N THR A 89 0.93 -5.66 -1.71
CA THR A 89 1.20 -7.10 -1.67
C THR A 89 2.57 -7.38 -1.05
N MET A 90 3.61 -6.62 -1.41
CA MET A 90 4.93 -6.72 -0.77
C MET A 90 4.82 -6.52 0.75
N LEU A 91 4.08 -5.51 1.19
CA LEU A 91 3.88 -5.25 2.61
C LEU A 91 3.12 -6.37 3.31
N LYS A 92 2.05 -6.89 2.68
CA LYS A 92 1.19 -7.92 3.27
C LYS A 92 1.91 -9.28 3.39
N TYR A 93 2.66 -9.67 2.38
CA TYR A 93 3.30 -10.99 2.29
C TYR A 93 4.80 -10.94 2.57
N ASN A 94 5.30 -9.79 3.00
CA ASN A 94 6.70 -9.57 3.34
C ASN A 94 7.67 -9.91 2.19
N ILE A 95 7.30 -9.54 0.96
CA ILE A 95 8.07 -9.79 -0.25
C ILE A 95 9.12 -8.68 -0.39
N PRO A 96 10.42 -9.01 -0.41
CA PRO A 96 11.48 -7.99 -0.33
C PRO A 96 11.75 -7.25 -1.65
N ASP A 97 11.20 -7.73 -2.77
CA ASP A 97 11.51 -7.22 -4.10
C ASP A 97 10.26 -7.21 -5.00
N LEU A 98 10.07 -6.13 -5.74
CA LEU A 98 8.96 -5.95 -6.67
C LEU A 98 9.12 -6.71 -7.99
N ARG A 99 10.37 -6.90 -8.44
CA ARG A 99 10.70 -7.48 -9.76
C ARG A 99 10.09 -8.86 -10.01
N PRO A 100 10.06 -9.79 -9.05
CA PRO A 100 9.47 -11.12 -9.26
C PRO A 100 7.99 -11.13 -9.65
N PHE A 101 7.24 -10.05 -9.36
CA PHE A 101 5.84 -9.93 -9.83
C PHE A 101 5.73 -9.89 -11.36
N TYR A 102 6.79 -9.45 -12.05
CA TYR A 102 6.83 -9.28 -13.50
C TYR A 102 7.61 -10.38 -14.21
N ASP A 103 8.39 -11.18 -13.47
CA ASP A 103 9.26 -12.22 -14.03
C ASP A 103 8.51 -13.50 -14.42
N SER A 104 7.27 -13.67 -13.98
CA SER A 104 6.41 -14.85 -14.24
C SER A 104 7.08 -16.18 -13.86
N ASP A 105 7.95 -16.20 -12.84
CA ASP A 105 8.62 -17.42 -12.37
C ASP A 105 7.62 -18.29 -11.59
N LEU A 106 7.29 -19.46 -12.13
CA LEU A 106 6.34 -20.39 -11.51
C LEU A 106 6.80 -20.91 -10.14
N ARG A 107 8.11 -20.99 -9.89
CA ARG A 107 8.66 -21.41 -8.59
C ARG A 107 8.38 -20.35 -7.53
N TRP A 108 8.54 -19.09 -7.89
CA TRP A 108 8.23 -17.96 -7.03
C TRP A 108 6.72 -17.89 -6.72
N LEU A 109 5.88 -18.03 -7.73
CA LEU A 109 4.42 -18.06 -7.58
C LEU A 109 3.96 -19.21 -6.66
N LYS A 110 4.55 -20.39 -6.78
CA LYS A 110 4.26 -21.53 -5.90
C LYS A 110 4.71 -21.29 -4.46
N HIS A 111 5.85 -20.63 -4.27
CA HIS A 111 6.41 -20.35 -2.95
C HIS A 111 5.50 -19.40 -2.14
N TYR A 112 5.00 -18.35 -2.77
CA TYR A 112 4.12 -17.37 -2.11
C TYR A 112 2.65 -17.76 -2.12
N GLY A 113 2.28 -18.90 -2.71
CA GLY A 113 0.94 -19.48 -2.59
C GLY A 113 -0.17 -18.59 -3.11
N PHE A 114 0.05 -17.84 -4.20
CA PHE A 114 -1.00 -17.06 -4.87
C PHE A 114 -2.03 -17.97 -5.55
N LEU A 115 -2.70 -18.77 -4.78
CA LEU A 115 -3.83 -19.61 -5.20
C LEU A 115 -5.13 -18.77 -5.19
N GLY A 116 -5.09 -17.61 -5.84
CA GLY A 116 -6.21 -16.68 -5.81
C GLY A 116 -7.47 -17.13 -6.55
N ILE A 117 -7.47 -18.26 -7.24
CA ILE A 117 -8.62 -18.66 -8.05
C ILE A 117 -9.15 -20.08 -7.73
N ASN A 118 -8.35 -20.97 -7.16
CA ASN A 118 -8.77 -22.37 -6.95
C ASN A 118 -9.36 -22.67 -5.56
N GLU A 119 -9.35 -21.73 -4.62
CA GLU A 119 -9.83 -21.96 -3.24
C GLU A 119 -10.89 -20.97 -2.76
N ILE A 120 -11.53 -20.23 -3.64
CA ILE A 120 -12.79 -19.58 -3.31
C ILE A 120 -13.88 -20.67 -3.37
N ASN A 121 -13.85 -21.56 -2.40
CA ASN A 121 -15.04 -22.33 -2.15
C ASN A 121 -15.89 -21.56 -1.14
N LEU A 122 -17.18 -21.51 -1.40
CA LEU A 122 -18.17 -20.82 -0.56
C LEU A 122 -18.25 -21.35 0.88
N HIS A 123 -17.56 -22.44 1.19
CA HIS A 123 -17.48 -23.05 2.52
C HIS A 123 -16.27 -22.63 3.36
N SER A 124 -15.18 -22.21 2.74
CA SER A 124 -13.99 -21.78 3.47
C SER A 124 -14.04 -20.31 3.93
N GLY A 125 -14.93 -19.51 3.33
CA GLY A 125 -15.03 -18.10 3.63
C GLY A 125 -13.68 -17.37 3.51
N LEU A 126 -13.54 -16.24 4.17
CA LEU A 126 -12.28 -15.49 4.24
C LEU A 126 -11.24 -16.13 5.18
N ASN A 127 -11.59 -17.17 5.91
CA ASN A 127 -10.71 -17.81 6.90
C ASN A 127 -9.57 -18.64 6.27
N GLY A 128 -9.70 -19.06 5.01
CA GLY A 128 -8.63 -19.75 4.29
C GLY A 128 -7.52 -18.85 3.76
N VAL A 129 -7.68 -17.54 3.86
CA VAL A 129 -6.69 -16.55 3.36
C VAL A 129 -5.70 -16.11 4.45
N PHE A 130 -5.96 -16.49 5.71
CA PHE A 130 -5.22 -16.02 6.89
C PHE A 130 -4.62 -17.12 7.76
N SER A 131 -4.60 -18.37 7.31
CA SER A 131 -3.92 -19.48 7.98
C SER A 131 -2.58 -19.78 7.36
#